data_668e08731ab11862306f5e007efbb20d
#
_entry.id   668e08731ab11862306f5e007efbb20d
#
_cell.length_a   1.000
_cell.length_b   1.000
_cell.length_c   1.000
_cell.angle_alpha   90.00
_cell.angle_beta   90.00
_cell.angle_gamma   90.00
#
_symmetry.space_group_name_H-M   'P 1'
#
loop_
_entity.id
_entity.type
_entity.pdbx_description
1 polymer ?
#
loop_
_entity_poly.entity_id
_entity_poly.type
_entity_poly.pdbx_seq_one_letter_code
_entity_poly.pdbx_strand_id
1 'polypeptide(L)'
;MRRHRALLAAAVLLLATLTGGVVATLRAANRARAAEARAQRRFNDVRKLANSFLFEFEEAIRDLPGSTPARALVVRRALEYLDGLARESAGDRALRLELAEAYHKVGDVEGNPFRQNLGDMRGALASYGKGIALLEPDVASGRATDAESSTLASLYLAVGGVRLVTGDAQAAVAMTEKGLALRLKLAEKNPGDAGRALDLAQAWQFYAFHLNAAGRNTESYEALVKQAAILRKELAAAPTDRQMRRSLGQNLYLTAVALWARGDAESVVKSFREGAAVDEALLAEDPESIELRRNLAYLRTEFGGFYESQKNYRAALEQQLQALDLFEAILRADPKSADARLGVAMGHHNIGERRRDLGELEPARRQFAEARRFYEPIVAADPSNAWAAGLLAKLYYAMGDVEETMGKTLPSPGRRERFEQACALYSLSSEAYGKLKAAGTLQSVPKETSAEAAQALARCRGGSKD
;
A
#
# COMPACT_ATOMS: atom_id res chain seq x y z
N MET A 1 -55.40 53.95 -58.92
CA MET A 1 -54.18 53.17 -59.20
C MET A 1 -52.93 53.59 -58.39
N ARG A 2 -52.64 54.88 -58.15
CA ARG A 2 -51.43 55.31 -57.39
C ARG A 2 -51.43 54.87 -55.93
N ARG A 3 -52.53 54.82 -55.19
CA ARG A 3 -52.58 54.36 -53.76
C ARG A 3 -52.27 52.89 -53.58
N HIS A 4 -52.66 52.00 -54.48
CA HIS A 4 -52.35 50.58 -54.40
C HIS A 4 -50.89 50.28 -54.66
N ARG A 5 -50.18 51.04 -55.48
CA ARG A 5 -48.73 50.90 -55.75
C ARG A 5 -47.91 51.33 -54.54
N ALA A 6 -48.37 52.38 -53.80
CA ALA A 6 -47.69 52.83 -52.59
C ALA A 6 -47.86 51.79 -51.42
N LEU A 7 -49.01 51.17 -51.27
CA LEU A 7 -49.22 50.10 -50.28
C LEU A 7 -48.41 48.85 -50.57
N LEU A 8 -48.35 48.44 -51.86
CA LEU A 8 -47.50 47.33 -52.27
C LEU A 8 -46.00 47.58 -52.04
N ALA A 9 -45.52 48.79 -52.35
CA ALA A 9 -44.14 49.18 -52.10
C ALA A 9 -43.84 49.18 -50.59
N ALA A 10 -44.72 49.69 -49.76
CA ALA A 10 -44.56 49.64 -48.26
C ALA A 10 -44.57 48.24 -47.71
N ALA A 11 -45.43 47.35 -48.22
CA ALA A 11 -45.48 45.94 -47.82
C ALA A 11 -44.18 45.18 -48.22
N VAL A 12 -43.65 45.43 -49.42
CA VAL A 12 -42.41 44.83 -49.88
C VAL A 12 -41.19 45.33 -49.02
N LEU A 13 -41.16 46.65 -48.71
CA LEU A 13 -40.15 47.21 -47.84
C LEU A 13 -40.22 46.63 -46.43
N LEU A 14 -41.39 46.46 -45.87
CA LEU A 14 -41.62 45.85 -44.56
C LEU A 14 -41.21 44.36 -44.56
N LEU A 15 -41.54 43.62 -45.60
CA LEU A 15 -41.08 42.23 -45.75
C LEU A 15 -39.55 42.13 -45.90
N ALA A 16 -38.93 43.03 -46.67
CA ALA A 16 -37.49 43.08 -46.87
C ALA A 16 -36.73 43.46 -45.58
N THR A 17 -37.27 44.39 -44.76
CA THR A 17 -36.70 44.74 -43.47
C THR A 17 -36.87 43.63 -42.44
N LEU A 18 -38.01 42.96 -42.38
CA LEU A 18 -38.27 41.80 -41.53
C LEU A 18 -37.36 40.62 -41.90
N THR A 19 -37.29 40.26 -43.17
CA THR A 19 -36.41 39.18 -43.63
C THR A 19 -34.94 39.51 -43.43
N GLY A 20 -34.51 40.73 -43.72
CA GLY A 20 -33.18 41.24 -43.43
C GLY A 20 -32.82 41.18 -41.94
N GLY A 21 -33.75 41.60 -41.07
CA GLY A 21 -33.64 41.51 -39.63
C GLY A 21 -33.51 40.07 -39.12
N VAL A 22 -34.36 39.16 -39.60
CA VAL A 22 -34.28 37.73 -39.26
C VAL A 22 -32.98 37.11 -39.72
N VAL A 23 -32.53 37.39 -40.94
CA VAL A 23 -31.25 36.88 -41.47
C VAL A 23 -30.04 37.44 -40.66
N ALA A 24 -30.10 38.72 -40.30
CA ALA A 24 -29.03 39.34 -39.50
C ALA A 24 -28.95 38.75 -38.08
N THR A 25 -30.09 38.54 -37.39
CA THR A 25 -30.17 37.91 -36.09
C THR A 25 -29.73 36.44 -36.13
N LEU A 26 -30.14 35.67 -37.13
CA LEU A 26 -29.67 34.28 -37.29
C LEU A 26 -28.15 34.20 -37.54
N ARG A 27 -27.60 35.11 -38.36
CA ARG A 27 -26.17 35.20 -38.60
C ARG A 27 -25.39 35.60 -37.32
N ALA A 28 -25.93 36.54 -36.56
CA ALA A 28 -25.34 36.96 -35.28
C ALA A 28 -25.36 35.82 -34.25
N ALA A 29 -26.51 35.12 -34.14
CA ALA A 29 -26.63 33.95 -33.26
C ALA A 29 -25.69 32.81 -33.67
N ASN A 30 -25.55 32.53 -34.97
CA ASN A 30 -24.61 31.50 -35.44
C ASN A 30 -23.14 31.88 -35.22
N ARG A 31 -22.78 33.17 -35.37
CA ARG A 31 -21.43 33.68 -35.05
C ARG A 31 -21.16 33.60 -33.57
N ALA A 32 -22.13 33.96 -32.71
CA ALA A 32 -22.00 33.82 -31.26
C ALA A 32 -21.79 32.36 -30.81
N ARG A 33 -22.63 31.44 -31.30
CA ARG A 33 -22.46 29.98 -31.04
C ARG A 33 -21.12 29.44 -31.54
N ALA A 34 -20.67 29.89 -32.73
CA ALA A 34 -19.36 29.46 -33.24
C ALA A 34 -18.18 30.06 -32.45
N ALA A 35 -18.32 31.24 -31.88
CA ALA A 35 -17.35 31.87 -30.99
C ALA A 35 -17.29 31.13 -29.64
N GLU A 36 -18.46 30.85 -29.05
CA GLU A 36 -18.60 30.08 -27.84
C GLU A 36 -18.03 28.67 -27.99
N ALA A 37 -18.34 27.95 -29.05
CA ALA A 37 -17.81 26.64 -29.35
C ALA A 37 -16.27 26.64 -29.55
N ARG A 38 -15.68 27.74 -30.06
CA ARG A 38 -14.24 27.92 -30.17
C ARG A 38 -13.60 28.22 -28.83
N ALA A 39 -14.22 29.06 -28.00
CA ALA A 39 -13.77 29.37 -26.66
C ALA A 39 -13.79 28.09 -25.79
N GLN A 40 -14.87 27.32 -25.85
CA GLN A 40 -15.00 26.03 -25.14
C GLN A 40 -13.96 25.01 -25.57
N ARG A 41 -13.66 24.90 -26.88
CA ARG A 41 -12.60 24.01 -27.37
C ARG A 41 -11.25 24.42 -26.82
N ARG A 42 -10.88 25.71 -26.90
CA ARG A 42 -9.62 26.22 -26.34
C ARG A 42 -9.51 25.99 -24.85
N PHE A 43 -10.60 26.20 -24.12
CA PHE A 43 -10.65 25.93 -22.67
C PHE A 43 -10.39 24.44 -22.39
N ASN A 44 -11.05 23.53 -23.13
CA ASN A 44 -10.86 22.10 -22.99
C ASN A 44 -9.42 21.66 -23.37
N ASP A 45 -8.83 22.26 -24.39
CA ASP A 45 -7.46 21.95 -24.80
C ASP A 45 -6.44 22.38 -23.73
N VAL A 46 -6.61 23.59 -23.17
CA VAL A 46 -5.76 24.06 -22.04
C VAL A 46 -5.94 23.19 -20.81
N ARG A 47 -7.19 22.78 -20.50
CA ARG A 47 -7.49 21.89 -19.37
C ARG A 47 -6.82 20.53 -19.53
N LYS A 48 -6.93 19.91 -20.72
CA LYS A 48 -6.25 18.64 -21.01
C LYS A 48 -4.71 18.76 -20.87
N LEU A 49 -4.15 19.83 -21.45
CA LEU A 49 -2.70 20.08 -21.36
C LEU A 49 -2.26 20.25 -19.91
N ALA A 50 -3.02 21.00 -19.09
CA ALA A 50 -2.70 21.20 -17.70
C ALA A 50 -2.76 19.87 -16.90
N ASN A 51 -3.79 19.06 -17.12
CA ASN A 51 -3.93 17.76 -16.46
C ASN A 51 -2.79 16.80 -16.86
N SER A 52 -2.51 16.68 -18.17
CA SER A 52 -1.40 15.85 -18.67
C SER A 52 -0.07 16.32 -18.07
N PHE A 53 0.23 17.61 -18.17
CA PHE A 53 1.47 18.16 -17.62
C PHE A 53 1.64 17.91 -16.12
N LEU A 54 0.60 18.15 -15.34
CA LEU A 54 0.67 17.99 -13.88
C LEU A 54 0.90 16.54 -13.45
N PHE A 55 0.21 15.59 -14.08
CA PHE A 55 0.27 14.19 -13.67
C PHE A 55 1.39 13.39 -14.35
N GLU A 56 1.64 13.62 -15.65
CA GLU A 56 2.75 12.97 -16.35
C GLU A 56 4.12 13.46 -15.84
N PHE A 57 4.22 14.76 -15.54
CA PHE A 57 5.45 15.33 -14.98
C PHE A 57 5.70 14.79 -13.56
N GLU A 58 4.68 14.70 -12.71
CA GLU A 58 4.79 14.11 -11.36
C GLU A 58 5.29 12.66 -11.46
N GLU A 59 4.70 11.88 -12.37
CA GLU A 59 5.10 10.49 -12.60
C GLU A 59 6.55 10.38 -13.07
N ALA A 60 6.98 11.22 -13.99
CA ALA A 60 8.34 11.24 -14.52
C ALA A 60 9.41 11.59 -13.47
N ILE A 61 9.08 12.42 -12.48
CA ILE A 61 10.03 12.83 -11.43
C ILE A 61 9.91 12.03 -10.14
N ARG A 62 8.90 11.17 -10.00
CA ARG A 62 8.56 10.44 -8.75
C ARG A 62 9.75 9.70 -8.18
N ASP A 63 10.49 8.99 -9.02
CA ASP A 63 11.58 8.10 -8.61
C ASP A 63 12.95 8.79 -8.62
N LEU A 64 13.00 10.08 -8.94
CA LEU A 64 14.27 10.83 -8.97
C LEU A 64 14.70 11.22 -7.56
N PRO A 65 15.96 10.95 -7.18
CA PRO A 65 16.49 11.38 -5.88
C PRO A 65 16.35 12.91 -5.70
N GLY A 66 15.82 13.33 -4.56
CA GLY A 66 15.64 14.75 -4.26
C GLY A 66 14.44 15.42 -4.92
N SER A 67 13.55 14.68 -5.58
CA SER A 67 12.35 15.23 -6.26
C SER A 67 11.26 15.73 -5.31
N THR A 68 11.28 15.37 -4.03
CA THR A 68 10.21 15.71 -3.07
C THR A 68 9.79 17.18 -3.07
N PRO A 69 10.70 18.19 -3.06
CA PRO A 69 10.29 19.60 -3.14
C PRO A 69 9.60 19.98 -4.46
N ALA A 70 10.06 19.39 -5.58
CA ALA A 70 9.47 19.61 -6.91
C ALA A 70 8.06 19.01 -6.96
N ARG A 71 7.87 17.77 -6.48
CA ARG A 71 6.57 17.11 -6.36
C ARG A 71 5.60 17.90 -5.50
N ALA A 72 6.05 18.41 -4.34
CA ALA A 72 5.23 19.26 -3.49
C ALA A 72 4.82 20.58 -4.17
N LEU A 73 5.67 21.15 -5.04
CA LEU A 73 5.31 22.33 -5.83
C LEU A 73 4.25 21.98 -6.89
N VAL A 74 4.41 20.86 -7.60
CA VAL A 74 3.42 20.38 -8.59
C VAL A 74 2.06 20.19 -7.94
N VAL A 75 1.99 19.54 -6.77
CA VAL A 75 0.75 19.34 -6.01
C VAL A 75 0.08 20.67 -5.65
N ARG A 76 0.83 21.64 -5.13
CA ARG A 76 0.27 22.98 -4.82
C ARG A 76 -0.32 23.66 -6.06
N ARG A 77 0.38 23.62 -7.18
CA ARG A 77 -0.11 24.23 -8.44
C ARG A 77 -1.32 23.50 -8.99
N ALA A 78 -1.33 22.15 -8.88
CA ALA A 78 -2.49 21.35 -9.22
C ALA A 78 -3.72 21.76 -8.39
N LEU A 79 -3.58 21.89 -7.07
CA LEU A 79 -4.68 22.28 -6.18
C LEU A 79 -5.18 23.70 -6.49
N GLU A 80 -4.29 24.69 -6.69
CA GLU A 80 -4.68 26.04 -7.07
C GLU A 80 -5.53 26.06 -8.35
N TYR A 81 -5.12 25.27 -9.35
CA TYR A 81 -5.82 25.14 -10.61
C TYR A 81 -7.16 24.41 -10.48
N LEU A 82 -7.18 23.27 -9.80
CA LEU A 82 -8.38 22.45 -9.58
C LEU A 82 -9.42 23.20 -8.74
N ASP A 83 -9.01 23.90 -7.69
CA ASP A 83 -9.90 24.71 -6.85
C ASP A 83 -10.51 25.90 -7.64
N GLY A 84 -9.78 26.41 -8.63
CA GLY A 84 -10.31 27.41 -9.58
C GLY A 84 -11.44 26.83 -10.43
N LEU A 85 -11.17 25.69 -11.07
CA LEU A 85 -12.14 25.01 -11.93
C LEU A 85 -13.37 24.49 -11.17
N ALA A 86 -13.20 24.04 -9.93
CA ALA A 86 -14.29 23.52 -9.11
C ALA A 86 -15.37 24.58 -8.84
N ARG A 87 -15.01 25.86 -8.72
CA ARG A 87 -15.97 26.96 -8.57
C ARG A 87 -16.85 27.16 -9.80
N GLU A 88 -16.37 26.76 -10.98
CA GLU A 88 -17.07 26.90 -12.27
C GLU A 88 -17.81 25.62 -12.66
N SER A 89 -17.66 24.52 -11.93
CA SER A 89 -18.14 23.19 -12.29
C SER A 89 -19.63 22.92 -11.98
N ALA A 90 -20.34 23.81 -11.29
CA ALA A 90 -21.67 23.56 -10.73
C ALA A 90 -22.71 23.05 -11.76
N GLY A 91 -22.62 23.50 -13.03
CA GLY A 91 -23.51 23.09 -14.13
C GLY A 91 -22.93 22.00 -15.05
N ASP A 92 -21.67 21.65 -14.92
CA ASP A 92 -20.98 20.72 -15.82
C ASP A 92 -20.64 19.40 -15.10
N ARG A 93 -21.45 18.39 -15.36
CA ARG A 93 -21.30 17.06 -14.77
C ARG A 93 -20.00 16.36 -15.19
N ALA A 94 -19.61 16.51 -16.47
CA ALA A 94 -18.38 15.89 -16.97
C ALA A 94 -17.16 16.52 -16.30
N LEU A 95 -17.18 17.84 -16.09
CA LEU A 95 -16.14 18.55 -15.36
C LEU A 95 -16.06 18.12 -13.89
N ARG A 96 -17.21 17.89 -13.23
CA ARG A 96 -17.21 17.39 -11.84
C ARG A 96 -16.54 16.02 -11.70
N LEU A 97 -16.81 15.11 -12.64
CA LEU A 97 -16.14 13.79 -12.64
C LEU A 97 -14.63 13.93 -12.85
N GLU A 98 -14.23 14.69 -13.85
CA GLU A 98 -12.79 14.93 -14.12
C GLU A 98 -12.06 15.57 -12.93
N LEU A 99 -12.69 16.54 -12.27
CA LEU A 99 -12.16 17.16 -11.07
C LEU A 99 -12.04 16.16 -9.91
N ALA A 100 -13.03 15.30 -9.71
CA ALA A 100 -13.00 14.28 -8.67
C ALA A 100 -11.85 13.27 -8.90
N GLU A 101 -11.63 12.85 -10.14
CA GLU A 101 -10.49 12.01 -10.54
C GLU A 101 -9.15 12.73 -10.32
N ALA A 102 -9.08 14.02 -10.64
CA ALA A 102 -7.88 14.82 -10.40
C ALA A 102 -7.57 15.00 -8.91
N TYR A 103 -8.57 15.31 -8.08
CA TYR A 103 -8.40 15.35 -6.62
C TYR A 103 -8.01 13.99 -6.03
N HIS A 104 -8.52 12.88 -6.59
CA HIS A 104 -8.07 11.54 -6.19
C HIS A 104 -6.58 11.36 -6.43
N LYS A 105 -6.09 11.68 -7.63
CA LYS A 105 -4.66 11.58 -7.99
C LYS A 105 -3.78 12.49 -7.13
N VAL A 106 -4.23 13.73 -6.86
CA VAL A 106 -3.51 14.66 -5.97
C VAL A 106 -3.40 14.07 -4.58
N GLY A 107 -4.50 13.56 -4.02
CA GLY A 107 -4.49 12.90 -2.72
C GLY A 107 -3.57 11.67 -2.67
N ASP A 108 -3.47 10.92 -3.78
CA ASP A 108 -2.52 9.80 -3.88
C ASP A 108 -1.07 10.27 -3.76
N VAL A 109 -0.72 11.38 -4.41
CA VAL A 109 0.63 11.97 -4.31
C VAL A 109 0.90 12.55 -2.93
N GLU A 110 -0.09 13.18 -2.31
CA GLU A 110 0.03 13.78 -0.98
C GLU A 110 0.27 12.73 0.09
N GLY A 111 -0.54 11.65 0.15
CA GLY A 111 -0.46 10.76 1.30
C GLY A 111 -1.14 9.40 1.16
N ASN A 112 -1.20 8.78 -0.03
CA ASN A 112 -1.69 7.41 -0.15
C ASN A 112 -0.68 6.43 0.47
N PRO A 113 -1.02 5.72 1.55
CA PRO A 113 -0.07 4.86 2.27
C PRO A 113 0.42 3.64 1.49
N PHE A 114 -0.28 3.27 0.41
CA PHE A 114 0.06 2.13 -0.44
C PHE A 114 0.86 2.53 -1.69
N ARG A 115 1.25 3.80 -1.79
CA ARG A 115 2.03 4.35 -2.91
C ARG A 115 3.13 5.26 -2.39
N GLN A 116 4.11 5.53 -3.23
CA GLN A 116 5.13 6.53 -2.96
C GLN A 116 4.50 7.93 -2.90
N ASN A 117 4.52 8.57 -1.73
CA ASN A 117 3.79 9.79 -1.44
C ASN A 117 4.67 10.83 -0.72
N LEU A 118 4.13 12.03 -0.47
CA LEU A 118 4.82 13.13 0.20
C LEU A 118 4.72 13.07 1.74
N GLY A 119 3.96 12.13 2.31
CA GLY A 119 3.72 12.02 3.75
C GLY A 119 2.66 12.97 4.30
N ASP A 120 1.99 13.75 3.45
CA ASP A 120 0.92 14.68 3.86
C ASP A 120 -0.45 13.98 3.91
N MET A 121 -0.64 13.17 4.95
CA MET A 121 -1.92 12.46 5.18
C MET A 121 -3.11 13.41 5.35
N ARG A 122 -2.87 14.62 5.88
CA ARG A 122 -3.93 15.63 6.07
C ARG A 122 -4.34 16.24 4.73
N GLY A 123 -3.37 16.60 3.90
CA GLY A 123 -3.60 17.06 2.53
C GLY A 123 -4.38 16.03 1.73
N ALA A 124 -3.95 14.75 1.77
CA ALA A 124 -4.63 13.66 1.09
C ALA A 124 -6.10 13.53 1.47
N LEU A 125 -6.43 13.55 2.78
CA LEU A 125 -7.82 13.54 3.23
C LEU A 125 -8.62 14.75 2.74
N ALA A 126 -8.00 15.93 2.68
CA ALA A 126 -8.66 17.13 2.16
C ALA A 126 -8.94 17.01 0.66
N SER A 127 -7.97 16.54 -0.12
CA SER A 127 -8.11 16.34 -1.57
C SER A 127 -9.16 15.27 -1.89
N TYR A 128 -9.12 14.11 -1.25
CA TYR A 128 -10.15 13.08 -1.39
C TYR A 128 -11.54 13.59 -1.00
N GLY A 129 -11.63 14.38 0.10
CA GLY A 129 -12.87 15.00 0.55
C GLY A 129 -13.49 15.93 -0.48
N LYS A 130 -12.68 16.73 -1.20
CA LYS A 130 -13.12 17.57 -2.32
C LYS A 130 -13.69 16.72 -3.45
N GLY A 131 -13.01 15.64 -3.84
CA GLY A 131 -13.49 14.70 -4.85
C GLY A 131 -14.82 14.04 -4.46
N ILE A 132 -14.96 13.61 -3.22
CA ILE A 132 -16.20 13.04 -2.67
C ILE A 132 -17.35 14.06 -2.76
N ALA A 133 -17.12 15.29 -2.32
CA ALA A 133 -18.13 16.34 -2.31
C ALA A 133 -18.71 16.65 -3.72
N LEU A 134 -17.92 16.44 -4.77
CA LEU A 134 -18.35 16.65 -6.16
C LEU A 134 -19.29 15.54 -6.67
N LEU A 135 -19.15 14.30 -6.18
CA LEU A 135 -19.86 13.13 -6.74
C LEU A 135 -20.95 12.56 -5.81
N GLU A 136 -20.79 12.68 -4.48
CA GLU A 136 -21.71 12.09 -3.51
C GLU A 136 -23.18 12.52 -3.69
N PRO A 137 -23.51 13.81 -4.01
CA PRO A 137 -24.90 14.22 -4.21
C PRO A 137 -25.60 13.51 -5.38
N ASP A 138 -24.90 13.27 -6.50
CA ASP A 138 -25.47 12.59 -7.65
C ASP A 138 -25.62 11.08 -7.39
N VAL A 139 -24.68 10.47 -6.68
CA VAL A 139 -24.77 9.07 -6.25
C VAL A 139 -25.91 8.87 -5.24
N ALA A 140 -26.01 9.73 -4.23
CA ALA A 140 -27.07 9.67 -3.22
C ALA A 140 -28.48 9.84 -3.80
N SER A 141 -28.63 10.66 -4.85
CA SER A 141 -29.92 10.86 -5.55
C SER A 141 -30.21 9.79 -6.61
N GLY A 142 -29.33 8.81 -6.82
CA GLY A 142 -29.50 7.76 -7.82
C GLY A 142 -29.32 8.23 -9.27
N ARG A 143 -28.82 9.45 -9.50
CA ARG A 143 -28.60 10.00 -10.83
C ARG A 143 -27.19 9.73 -11.39
N ALA A 144 -26.28 9.20 -10.55
CA ALA A 144 -24.90 9.00 -10.94
C ALA A 144 -24.73 8.00 -12.09
N THR A 145 -23.73 8.26 -12.93
CA THR A 145 -23.24 7.28 -13.90
C THR A 145 -22.41 6.21 -13.19
N ASP A 146 -22.14 5.14 -13.90
CA ASP A 146 -21.24 4.09 -13.41
C ASP A 146 -19.81 4.60 -13.20
N ALA A 147 -19.34 5.52 -14.05
CA ALA A 147 -18.02 6.16 -13.89
C ALA A 147 -17.95 6.99 -12.60
N GLU A 148 -18.94 7.84 -12.33
CA GLU A 148 -19.01 8.63 -11.10
C GLU A 148 -19.08 7.75 -9.86
N SER A 149 -19.88 6.68 -9.90
CA SER A 149 -19.97 5.71 -8.80
C SER A 149 -18.65 4.97 -8.58
N SER A 150 -17.95 4.63 -9.67
CA SER A 150 -16.64 3.98 -9.63
C SER A 150 -15.57 4.89 -9.01
N THR A 151 -15.51 6.16 -9.43
CA THR A 151 -14.56 7.13 -8.90
C THR A 151 -14.85 7.43 -7.42
N LEU A 152 -16.13 7.57 -7.04
CA LEU A 152 -16.52 7.76 -5.64
C LEU A 152 -16.13 6.56 -4.77
N ALA A 153 -16.29 5.33 -5.28
CA ALA A 153 -15.85 4.12 -4.58
C ALA A 153 -14.35 4.15 -4.32
N SER A 154 -13.54 4.50 -5.34
CA SER A 154 -12.08 4.62 -5.19
C SER A 154 -11.68 5.68 -4.17
N LEU A 155 -12.34 6.82 -4.14
CA LEU A 155 -12.12 7.88 -3.15
C LEU A 155 -12.40 7.39 -1.72
N TYR A 156 -13.51 6.67 -1.49
CA TYR A 156 -13.80 6.10 -0.18
C TYR A 156 -12.76 5.07 0.27
N LEU A 157 -12.31 4.20 -0.65
CA LEU A 157 -11.26 3.22 -0.36
C LEU A 157 -9.93 3.92 0.02
N ALA A 158 -9.57 4.99 -0.71
CA ALA A 158 -8.37 5.78 -0.44
C ALA A 158 -8.43 6.47 0.93
N VAL A 159 -9.58 7.07 1.28
CA VAL A 159 -9.81 7.64 2.62
C VAL A 159 -9.67 6.58 3.69
N GLY A 160 -10.24 5.38 3.46
CA GLY A 160 -10.09 4.24 4.36
C GLY A 160 -8.63 3.90 4.64
N GLY A 161 -7.79 3.83 3.61
CA GLY A 161 -6.36 3.58 3.74
C GLY A 161 -5.63 4.62 4.58
N VAL A 162 -5.89 5.91 4.35
CA VAL A 162 -5.28 7.00 5.15
C VAL A 162 -5.77 6.97 6.60
N ARG A 163 -7.07 6.73 6.84
CA ARG A 163 -7.62 6.59 8.20
C ARG A 163 -6.96 5.46 8.97
N LEU A 164 -6.68 4.35 8.32
CA LEU A 164 -6.00 3.23 8.96
C LEU A 164 -4.62 3.61 9.47
N VAL A 165 -3.77 4.18 8.62
CA VAL A 165 -2.38 4.54 9.01
C VAL A 165 -2.31 5.71 9.99
N THR A 166 -3.37 6.52 10.07
CA THR A 166 -3.51 7.57 11.09
C THR A 166 -4.11 7.05 12.40
N GLY A 167 -4.30 5.73 12.54
CA GLY A 167 -4.71 5.06 13.78
C GLY A 167 -6.22 4.96 13.99
N ASP A 168 -7.04 5.34 13.02
CA ASP A 168 -8.51 5.28 13.10
C ASP A 168 -9.05 4.10 12.28
N ALA A 169 -8.83 2.88 12.80
CA ALA A 169 -9.26 1.65 12.14
C ALA A 169 -10.79 1.56 11.96
N GLN A 170 -11.59 2.11 12.87
CA GLN A 170 -13.05 2.10 12.76
C GLN A 170 -13.53 3.00 11.62
N ALA A 171 -12.99 4.21 11.49
CA ALA A 171 -13.28 5.07 10.36
C ALA A 171 -12.79 4.47 9.04
N ALA A 172 -11.67 3.75 9.04
CA ALA A 172 -11.17 3.02 7.87
C ALA A 172 -12.19 1.98 7.38
N VAL A 173 -12.73 1.17 8.29
CA VAL A 173 -13.79 0.18 8.00
C VAL A 173 -15.02 0.88 7.42
N ALA A 174 -15.53 1.92 8.08
CA ALA A 174 -16.74 2.63 7.65
C ALA A 174 -16.61 3.25 6.24
N MET A 175 -15.45 3.83 5.93
CA MET A 175 -15.20 4.38 4.59
C MET A 175 -15.11 3.27 3.53
N THR A 176 -14.44 2.18 3.85
CA THR A 176 -14.32 1.04 2.93
C THR A 176 -15.66 0.36 2.67
N GLU A 177 -16.55 0.28 3.67
CA GLU A 177 -17.92 -0.21 3.49
C GLU A 177 -18.70 0.61 2.45
N LYS A 178 -18.58 1.94 2.49
CA LYS A 178 -19.21 2.81 1.47
C LYS A 178 -18.67 2.51 0.06
N GLY A 179 -17.35 2.38 -0.09
CA GLY A 179 -16.72 2.05 -1.36
C GLY A 179 -17.13 0.66 -1.86
N LEU A 180 -17.11 -0.34 -0.98
CA LEU A 180 -17.51 -1.72 -1.29
C LEU A 180 -18.98 -1.80 -1.73
N ALA A 181 -19.90 -1.07 -1.07
CA ALA A 181 -21.31 -1.04 -1.45
C ALA A 181 -21.51 -0.52 -2.88
N LEU A 182 -20.74 0.48 -3.31
CA LEU A 182 -20.76 0.97 -4.67
C LEU A 182 -20.19 -0.05 -5.67
N ARG A 183 -19.08 -0.71 -5.35
CA ARG A 183 -18.48 -1.76 -6.19
C ARG A 183 -19.41 -2.96 -6.37
N LEU A 184 -20.14 -3.36 -5.31
CA LEU A 184 -21.16 -4.41 -5.37
C LEU A 184 -22.26 -4.04 -6.39
N LYS A 185 -22.84 -2.86 -6.28
CA LYS A 185 -23.87 -2.39 -7.22
C LYS A 185 -23.38 -2.34 -8.67
N LEU A 186 -22.14 -1.90 -8.89
CA LEU A 186 -21.54 -1.84 -10.22
C LEU A 186 -21.32 -3.24 -10.82
N ALA A 187 -20.87 -4.20 -10.03
CA ALA A 187 -20.67 -5.58 -10.47
C ALA A 187 -22.01 -6.28 -10.74
N GLU A 188 -23.07 -6.02 -9.95
CA GLU A 188 -24.40 -6.55 -10.16
C GLU A 188 -25.03 -6.07 -11.48
N LYS A 189 -24.76 -4.84 -11.90
CA LYS A 189 -25.26 -4.30 -13.18
C LYS A 189 -24.64 -4.99 -14.40
N ASN A 190 -23.39 -5.46 -14.30
CA ASN A 190 -22.65 -6.08 -15.40
C ASN A 190 -21.87 -7.30 -14.90
N PRO A 191 -22.55 -8.45 -14.71
CA PRO A 191 -21.94 -9.63 -14.07
C PRO A 191 -20.81 -10.29 -14.88
N GLY A 192 -20.68 -9.95 -16.18
CA GLY A 192 -19.62 -10.47 -17.06
C GLY A 192 -18.45 -9.54 -17.28
N ASP A 193 -18.42 -8.39 -16.60
CA ASP A 193 -17.31 -7.42 -16.70
C ASP A 193 -16.17 -7.79 -15.74
N ALA A 194 -15.10 -8.37 -16.29
CA ALA A 194 -13.92 -8.80 -15.54
C ALA A 194 -13.23 -7.64 -14.82
N GLY A 195 -13.24 -6.43 -15.39
CA GLY A 195 -12.68 -5.23 -14.74
C GLY A 195 -13.46 -4.87 -13.48
N ARG A 196 -14.79 -4.91 -13.51
CA ARG A 196 -15.64 -4.67 -12.33
C ARG A 196 -15.51 -5.78 -11.30
N ALA A 197 -15.35 -7.02 -11.73
CA ALA A 197 -15.09 -8.13 -10.83
C ALA A 197 -13.77 -7.94 -10.08
N LEU A 198 -12.70 -7.51 -10.76
CA LEU A 198 -11.42 -7.21 -10.16
C LEU A 198 -11.49 -6.01 -9.19
N ASP A 199 -12.17 -4.94 -9.58
CA ASP A 199 -12.43 -3.78 -8.72
C ASP A 199 -13.16 -4.17 -7.42
N LEU A 200 -14.17 -5.06 -7.54
CA LEU A 200 -14.91 -5.58 -6.40
C LEU A 200 -14.02 -6.49 -5.51
N ALA A 201 -13.21 -7.35 -6.13
CA ALA A 201 -12.27 -8.19 -5.41
C ALA A 201 -11.25 -7.33 -4.61
N GLN A 202 -10.75 -6.25 -5.20
CA GLN A 202 -9.86 -5.31 -4.53
C GLN A 202 -10.56 -4.59 -3.35
N ALA A 203 -11.82 -4.19 -3.53
CA ALA A 203 -12.59 -3.56 -2.44
C ALA A 203 -12.79 -4.53 -1.26
N TRP A 204 -13.08 -5.83 -1.52
CA TRP A 204 -13.13 -6.85 -0.48
C TRP A 204 -11.79 -7.04 0.24
N GLN A 205 -10.67 -6.95 -0.48
CA GLN A 205 -9.33 -7.03 0.12
C GLN A 205 -9.06 -5.88 1.09
N PHE A 206 -9.33 -4.63 0.68
CA PHE A 206 -9.18 -3.48 1.58
C PHE A 206 -10.10 -3.59 2.78
N TYR A 207 -11.33 -4.06 2.58
CA TYR A 207 -12.28 -4.26 3.68
C TYR A 207 -11.76 -5.29 4.69
N ALA A 208 -11.27 -6.43 4.20
CA ALA A 208 -10.67 -7.46 5.05
C ALA A 208 -9.46 -6.93 5.83
N PHE A 209 -8.59 -6.18 5.17
CA PHE A 209 -7.40 -5.59 5.80
C PHE A 209 -7.77 -4.60 6.92
N HIS A 210 -8.75 -3.74 6.68
CA HIS A 210 -9.20 -2.77 7.67
C HIS A 210 -9.96 -3.44 8.83
N LEU A 211 -10.75 -4.48 8.56
CA LEU A 211 -11.40 -5.29 9.59
C LEU A 211 -10.38 -5.98 10.50
N ASN A 212 -9.31 -6.54 9.93
CA ASN A 212 -8.24 -7.17 10.70
C ASN A 212 -7.58 -6.16 11.63
N ALA A 213 -7.23 -4.98 11.12
CA ALA A 213 -6.66 -3.90 11.93
C ALA A 213 -7.61 -3.37 13.01
N ALA A 214 -8.92 -3.47 12.81
CA ALA A 214 -9.95 -3.16 13.81
C ALA A 214 -10.21 -4.31 14.81
N GLY A 215 -9.46 -5.44 14.72
CA GLY A 215 -9.65 -6.62 15.57
C GLY A 215 -10.84 -7.49 15.19
N ARG A 216 -11.54 -7.21 14.08
CA ARG A 216 -12.71 -7.95 13.59
C ARG A 216 -12.29 -9.13 12.70
N ASN A 217 -11.48 -10.05 13.26
CA ASN A 217 -10.78 -11.11 12.52
C ASN A 217 -11.73 -12.10 11.81
N THR A 218 -12.89 -12.42 12.39
CA THR A 218 -13.88 -13.30 11.77
C THR A 218 -14.45 -12.69 10.50
N GLU A 219 -14.85 -11.44 10.56
CA GLU A 219 -15.39 -10.71 9.41
C GLU A 219 -14.33 -10.44 8.34
N SER A 220 -13.07 -10.22 8.75
CA SER A 220 -11.93 -10.14 7.85
C SER A 220 -11.78 -11.43 7.01
N TYR A 221 -11.82 -12.58 7.66
CA TYR A 221 -11.77 -13.87 6.98
C TYR A 221 -12.94 -14.06 6.01
N GLU A 222 -14.18 -13.73 6.41
CA GLU A 222 -15.36 -13.82 5.55
C GLU A 222 -15.23 -12.93 4.30
N ALA A 223 -14.66 -11.74 4.45
CA ALA A 223 -14.39 -10.83 3.34
C ALA A 223 -13.37 -11.43 2.36
N LEU A 224 -12.30 -12.08 2.87
CA LEU A 224 -11.31 -12.77 2.05
C LEU A 224 -11.91 -13.97 1.30
N VAL A 225 -12.83 -14.70 1.92
CA VAL A 225 -13.57 -15.80 1.26
C VAL A 225 -14.39 -15.25 0.08
N LYS A 226 -15.07 -14.11 0.24
CA LYS A 226 -15.83 -13.45 -0.85
C LYS A 226 -14.89 -12.99 -1.97
N GLN A 227 -13.76 -12.40 -1.64
CA GLN A 227 -12.73 -12.04 -2.62
C GLN A 227 -12.27 -13.27 -3.42
N ALA A 228 -11.88 -14.34 -2.73
CA ALA A 228 -11.39 -15.57 -3.37
C ALA A 228 -12.43 -16.19 -4.32
N ALA A 229 -13.71 -16.16 -3.95
CA ALA A 229 -14.79 -16.68 -4.79
C ALA A 229 -14.89 -15.90 -6.12
N ILE A 230 -14.77 -14.58 -6.08
CA ILE A 230 -14.77 -13.74 -7.29
C ILE A 230 -13.54 -14.08 -8.15
N LEU A 231 -12.34 -14.06 -7.58
CA LEU A 231 -11.10 -14.30 -8.32
C LEU A 231 -11.08 -15.69 -8.95
N ARG A 232 -11.51 -16.74 -8.24
CA ARG A 232 -11.56 -18.10 -8.76
C ARG A 232 -12.58 -18.24 -9.90
N LYS A 233 -13.74 -17.55 -9.80
CA LYS A 233 -14.74 -17.55 -10.87
C LYS A 233 -14.17 -16.93 -12.15
N GLU A 234 -13.54 -15.78 -12.05
CA GLU A 234 -12.96 -15.08 -13.21
C GLU A 234 -11.76 -15.84 -13.80
N LEU A 235 -10.92 -16.45 -12.95
CA LEU A 235 -9.80 -17.29 -13.38
C LEU A 235 -10.25 -18.59 -14.05
N ALA A 236 -11.45 -19.10 -13.75
CA ALA A 236 -12.01 -20.23 -14.48
C ALA A 236 -12.29 -19.89 -15.95
N ALA A 237 -12.62 -18.63 -16.26
CA ALA A 237 -12.82 -18.12 -17.61
C ALA A 237 -11.51 -17.64 -18.28
N ALA A 238 -10.57 -17.11 -17.49
CA ALA A 238 -9.29 -16.57 -17.96
C ALA A 238 -8.12 -17.06 -17.08
N PRO A 239 -7.70 -18.36 -17.20
CA PRO A 239 -6.72 -18.95 -16.28
C PRO A 239 -5.33 -18.32 -16.30
N THR A 240 -5.00 -17.64 -17.39
CA THR A 240 -3.69 -16.99 -17.61
C THR A 240 -3.67 -15.51 -17.22
N ASP A 241 -4.76 -14.93 -16.71
CA ASP A 241 -4.79 -13.54 -16.29
C ASP A 241 -3.83 -13.32 -15.11
N ARG A 242 -2.73 -12.65 -15.39
CA ARG A 242 -1.64 -12.43 -14.42
C ARG A 242 -2.10 -11.58 -13.23
N GLN A 243 -2.94 -10.56 -13.48
CA GLN A 243 -3.41 -9.66 -12.44
C GLN A 243 -4.34 -10.36 -11.47
N MET A 244 -5.26 -11.19 -11.97
CA MET A 244 -6.17 -11.96 -11.13
C MET A 244 -5.44 -13.07 -10.36
N ARG A 245 -4.48 -13.76 -11.01
CA ARG A 245 -3.63 -14.77 -10.32
C ARG A 245 -2.84 -14.13 -9.18
N ARG A 246 -2.24 -12.97 -9.42
CA ARG A 246 -1.52 -12.21 -8.38
C ARG A 246 -2.43 -11.79 -7.22
N SER A 247 -3.64 -11.29 -7.54
CA SER A 247 -4.64 -10.97 -6.51
C SER A 247 -5.06 -12.20 -5.71
N LEU A 248 -5.14 -13.39 -6.35
CA LEU A 248 -5.42 -14.64 -5.65
C LEU A 248 -4.26 -15.07 -4.75
N GLY A 249 -3.00 -14.96 -5.18
CA GLY A 249 -1.82 -15.22 -4.34
C GLY A 249 -1.83 -14.37 -3.08
N GLN A 250 -2.05 -13.07 -3.24
CA GLN A 250 -2.17 -12.15 -2.11
C GLN A 250 -3.37 -12.45 -1.20
N ASN A 251 -4.53 -12.83 -1.77
CA ASN A 251 -5.68 -13.28 -0.98
C ASN A 251 -5.34 -14.50 -0.14
N LEU A 252 -4.68 -15.51 -0.71
CA LEU A 252 -4.29 -16.74 -0.03
C LEU A 252 -3.32 -16.47 1.14
N TYR A 253 -2.37 -15.56 0.95
CA TYR A 253 -1.49 -15.08 2.02
C TYR A 253 -2.29 -14.45 3.17
N LEU A 254 -3.17 -13.49 2.88
CA LEU A 254 -4.00 -12.82 3.89
C LEU A 254 -4.96 -13.79 4.58
N THR A 255 -5.50 -14.75 3.81
CA THR A 255 -6.36 -15.82 4.34
C THR A 255 -5.60 -16.70 5.33
N ALA A 256 -4.34 -17.06 5.02
CA ALA A 256 -3.50 -17.83 5.94
C ALA A 256 -3.27 -17.08 7.26
N VAL A 257 -2.96 -15.78 7.20
CA VAL A 257 -2.78 -14.93 8.39
C VAL A 257 -4.07 -14.86 9.23
N ALA A 258 -5.22 -14.67 8.59
CA ALA A 258 -6.52 -14.63 9.27
C ALA A 258 -6.88 -15.96 9.93
N LEU A 259 -6.60 -17.09 9.26
CA LEU A 259 -6.81 -18.44 9.79
C LEU A 259 -5.85 -18.76 10.96
N TRP A 260 -4.61 -18.27 10.90
CA TRP A 260 -3.65 -18.42 11.99
C TRP A 260 -4.19 -17.76 13.27
N ALA A 261 -4.70 -16.54 13.18
CA ALA A 261 -5.33 -15.85 14.32
C ALA A 261 -6.54 -16.62 14.89
N ARG A 262 -7.17 -17.50 14.07
CA ARG A 262 -8.31 -18.34 14.47
C ARG A 262 -7.90 -19.72 14.99
N GLY A 263 -6.63 -20.11 14.87
CA GLY A 263 -6.10 -21.40 15.34
C GLY A 263 -6.36 -22.58 14.39
N ASP A 264 -6.78 -22.36 13.15
CA ASP A 264 -7.02 -23.43 12.14
C ASP A 264 -5.72 -23.76 11.39
N ALA A 265 -4.87 -24.55 12.03
CA ALA A 265 -3.52 -24.85 11.56
C ALA A 265 -3.49 -25.58 10.19
N GLU A 266 -4.44 -26.46 9.90
CA GLU A 266 -4.50 -27.20 8.63
C GLU A 266 -4.80 -26.25 7.48
N SER A 267 -5.82 -25.43 7.63
CA SER A 267 -6.19 -24.43 6.62
C SER A 267 -5.13 -23.36 6.42
N VAL A 268 -4.37 -23.00 7.47
CA VAL A 268 -3.21 -22.10 7.37
C VAL A 268 -2.16 -22.67 6.43
N VAL A 269 -1.73 -23.92 6.68
CA VAL A 269 -0.72 -24.59 5.83
C VAL A 269 -1.18 -24.70 4.39
N LYS A 270 -2.44 -25.07 4.18
CA LYS A 270 -3.03 -25.15 2.83
C LYS A 270 -2.97 -23.80 2.12
N SER A 271 -3.43 -22.73 2.77
CA SER A 271 -3.49 -21.39 2.18
C SER A 271 -2.09 -20.85 1.85
N PHE A 272 -1.10 -21.01 2.74
CA PHE A 272 0.28 -20.61 2.44
C PHE A 272 0.89 -21.38 1.27
N ARG A 273 0.65 -22.70 1.19
CA ARG A 273 1.16 -23.53 0.09
C ARG A 273 0.53 -23.16 -1.25
N GLU A 274 -0.78 -22.98 -1.29
CA GLU A 274 -1.48 -22.54 -2.51
C GLU A 274 -1.00 -21.14 -2.93
N GLY A 275 -0.85 -20.19 -2.01
CA GLY A 275 -0.34 -18.86 -2.29
C GLY A 275 1.08 -18.89 -2.85
N ALA A 276 1.98 -19.64 -2.22
CA ALA A 276 3.34 -19.82 -2.71
C ALA A 276 3.39 -20.42 -4.12
N ALA A 277 2.57 -21.42 -4.40
CA ALA A 277 2.51 -22.04 -5.74
C ALA A 277 2.05 -21.05 -6.82
N VAL A 278 1.11 -20.15 -6.49
CA VAL A 278 0.67 -19.09 -7.40
C VAL A 278 1.80 -18.10 -7.67
N ASP A 279 2.49 -17.63 -6.62
CA ASP A 279 3.58 -16.65 -6.76
C ASP A 279 4.80 -17.26 -7.47
N GLU A 280 5.14 -18.54 -7.20
CA GLU A 280 6.19 -19.28 -7.88
C GLU A 280 5.90 -19.44 -9.38
N ALA A 281 4.66 -19.77 -9.75
CA ALA A 281 4.26 -19.87 -11.15
C ALA A 281 4.33 -18.51 -11.86
N LEU A 282 3.93 -17.42 -11.20
CA LEU A 282 4.06 -16.05 -11.74
C LEU A 282 5.52 -15.64 -11.88
N LEU A 283 6.37 -15.99 -10.91
CA LEU A 283 7.81 -15.71 -10.94
C LEU A 283 8.51 -16.52 -12.04
N ALA A 284 8.07 -17.74 -12.32
CA ALA A 284 8.59 -18.53 -13.44
C ALA A 284 8.29 -17.89 -14.79
N GLU A 285 7.15 -17.20 -14.94
CA GLU A 285 6.79 -16.43 -16.14
C GLU A 285 7.55 -15.11 -16.26
N ASP A 286 7.99 -14.53 -15.14
CA ASP A 286 8.71 -13.25 -15.08
C ASP A 286 9.84 -13.33 -14.03
N PRO A 287 10.94 -14.04 -14.37
CA PRO A 287 12.01 -14.30 -13.41
C PRO A 287 12.76 -13.07 -12.92
N GLU A 288 12.65 -11.94 -13.61
CA GLU A 288 13.32 -10.69 -13.22
C GLU A 288 12.46 -9.79 -12.33
N SER A 289 11.20 -10.14 -12.08
CA SER A 289 10.28 -9.34 -11.26
C SER A 289 10.72 -9.27 -9.80
N ILE A 290 11.26 -8.13 -9.40
CA ILE A 290 11.63 -7.83 -8.01
C ILE A 290 10.38 -7.88 -7.11
N GLU A 291 9.24 -7.44 -7.60
CA GLU A 291 8.00 -7.40 -6.84
C GLU A 291 7.47 -8.81 -6.53
N LEU A 292 7.46 -9.73 -7.51
CA LEU A 292 7.03 -11.11 -7.29
C LEU A 292 7.99 -11.84 -6.33
N ARG A 293 9.31 -11.65 -6.51
CA ARG A 293 10.31 -12.20 -5.56
C ARG A 293 10.06 -11.71 -4.14
N ARG A 294 9.77 -10.40 -3.98
CA ARG A 294 9.49 -9.80 -2.67
C ARG A 294 8.24 -10.37 -2.03
N ASN A 295 7.15 -10.46 -2.79
CA ASN A 295 5.89 -11.02 -2.29
C ASN A 295 6.07 -12.46 -1.81
N LEU A 296 6.74 -13.29 -2.61
CA LEU A 296 7.04 -14.68 -2.24
C LEU A 296 7.96 -14.76 -1.02
N ALA A 297 8.98 -13.88 -0.92
CA ALA A 297 9.87 -13.83 0.24
C ALA A 297 9.12 -13.52 1.54
N TYR A 298 8.23 -12.53 1.52
CA TYR A 298 7.40 -12.22 2.69
C TYR A 298 6.44 -13.35 3.03
N LEU A 299 5.78 -13.95 2.02
CA LEU A 299 4.91 -15.11 2.25
C LEU A 299 5.69 -16.26 2.94
N ARG A 300 6.90 -16.58 2.45
CA ARG A 300 7.76 -17.61 3.04
C ARG A 300 8.20 -17.25 4.46
N THR A 301 8.51 -15.99 4.73
CA THR A 301 8.86 -15.51 6.07
C THR A 301 7.72 -15.73 7.06
N GLU A 302 6.50 -15.34 6.70
CA GLU A 302 5.31 -15.52 7.54
C GLU A 302 4.94 -17.00 7.72
N PHE A 303 5.08 -17.81 6.67
CA PHE A 303 4.87 -19.25 6.76
C PHE A 303 5.87 -19.90 7.72
N GLY A 304 7.14 -19.45 7.69
CA GLY A 304 8.16 -19.83 8.68
C GLY A 304 7.75 -19.46 10.10
N GLY A 305 7.24 -18.23 10.30
CA GLY A 305 6.72 -17.76 11.58
C GLY A 305 5.53 -18.60 12.10
N PHE A 306 4.63 -19.03 11.19
CA PHE A 306 3.56 -19.95 11.56
C PHE A 306 4.13 -21.28 12.08
N TYR A 307 5.06 -21.91 11.34
CA TYR A 307 5.67 -23.17 11.80
C TYR A 307 6.45 -23.00 13.11
N GLU A 308 7.09 -21.85 13.33
CA GLU A 308 7.72 -21.51 14.61
C GLU A 308 6.71 -21.53 15.75
N SER A 309 5.55 -20.90 15.57
CA SER A 309 4.49 -20.88 16.59
C SER A 309 3.99 -22.28 16.95
N GLN A 310 4.09 -23.22 16.00
CA GLN A 310 3.78 -24.64 16.19
C GLN A 310 4.98 -25.45 16.70
N LYS A 311 6.12 -24.81 17.03
CA LYS A 311 7.39 -25.44 17.42
C LYS A 311 7.95 -26.44 16.39
N ASN A 312 7.49 -26.33 15.13
CA ASN A 312 8.03 -27.10 14.02
C ASN A 312 9.23 -26.38 13.41
N TYR A 313 10.34 -26.33 14.17
CA TYR A 313 11.52 -25.54 13.82
C TYR A 313 12.20 -25.99 12.51
N ARG A 314 12.09 -27.27 12.12
CA ARG A 314 12.64 -27.75 10.84
C ARG A 314 11.87 -27.19 9.65
N ALA A 315 10.54 -27.25 9.68
CA ALA A 315 9.72 -26.67 8.62
C ALA A 315 9.85 -25.13 8.60
N ALA A 316 9.95 -24.48 9.77
CA ALA A 316 10.24 -23.04 9.87
C ALA A 316 11.57 -22.69 9.21
N LEU A 317 12.65 -23.44 9.51
CA LEU A 317 13.97 -23.24 8.91
C LEU A 317 13.95 -23.35 7.38
N GLU A 318 13.24 -24.36 6.84
CA GLU A 318 13.09 -24.53 5.39
C GLU A 318 12.47 -23.29 4.72
N GLN A 319 11.38 -22.77 5.29
CA GLN A 319 10.73 -21.57 4.74
C GLN A 319 11.63 -20.32 4.85
N GLN A 320 12.37 -20.17 5.96
CA GLN A 320 13.29 -19.04 6.15
C GLN A 320 14.49 -19.09 5.19
N LEU A 321 15.01 -20.27 4.87
CA LEU A 321 16.06 -20.43 3.86
C LEU A 321 15.57 -19.99 2.48
N GLN A 322 14.38 -20.43 2.08
CA GLN A 322 13.79 -20.01 0.80
C GLN A 322 13.51 -18.51 0.74
N ALA A 323 13.06 -17.91 1.85
CA ALA A 323 12.88 -16.46 1.93
C ALA A 323 14.20 -15.70 1.79
N LEU A 324 15.27 -16.17 2.44
CA LEU A 324 16.61 -15.55 2.35
C LEU A 324 17.13 -15.58 0.92
N ASP A 325 17.05 -16.71 0.22
CA ASP A 325 17.49 -16.85 -1.18
C ASP A 325 16.80 -15.81 -2.09
N LEU A 326 15.51 -15.55 -1.88
CA LEU A 326 14.74 -14.56 -2.62
C LEU A 326 15.19 -13.12 -2.30
N PHE A 327 15.40 -12.77 -1.02
CA PHE A 327 15.91 -11.45 -0.63
C PHE A 327 17.33 -11.22 -1.13
N GLU A 328 18.20 -12.22 -1.09
CA GLU A 328 19.54 -12.13 -1.66
C GLU A 328 19.51 -11.95 -3.19
N ALA A 329 18.57 -12.59 -3.90
CA ALA A 329 18.39 -12.39 -5.33
C ALA A 329 17.94 -10.95 -5.64
N ILE A 330 17.05 -10.36 -4.82
CA ILE A 330 16.65 -8.96 -4.95
C ILE A 330 17.86 -8.05 -4.69
N LEU A 331 18.65 -8.33 -3.64
CA LEU A 331 19.83 -7.53 -3.30
C LEU A 331 20.92 -7.60 -4.36
N ARG A 332 21.09 -8.76 -5.02
CA ARG A 332 22.00 -8.89 -6.20
C ARG A 332 21.55 -8.05 -7.39
N ALA A 333 20.23 -7.99 -7.65
CA ALA A 333 19.65 -7.18 -8.73
C ALA A 333 19.69 -5.67 -8.41
N ASP A 334 19.46 -5.29 -7.16
CA ASP A 334 19.54 -3.91 -6.67
C ASP A 334 20.36 -3.83 -5.35
N PRO A 335 21.69 -3.65 -5.45
CA PRO A 335 22.56 -3.56 -4.27
C PRO A 335 22.27 -2.35 -3.34
N LYS A 336 21.49 -1.37 -3.80
CA LYS A 336 21.10 -0.19 -3.02
C LYS A 336 19.75 -0.35 -2.34
N SER A 337 19.01 -1.40 -2.62
CA SER A 337 17.71 -1.67 -1.99
C SER A 337 17.83 -1.77 -0.47
N ALA A 338 17.30 -0.79 0.24
CA ALA A 338 17.26 -0.80 1.70
C ALA A 338 16.36 -1.93 2.22
N ASP A 339 15.24 -2.17 1.56
CA ASP A 339 14.28 -3.22 1.85
C ASP A 339 14.92 -4.62 1.71
N ALA A 340 15.63 -4.87 0.61
CA ALA A 340 16.30 -6.16 0.41
C ALA A 340 17.44 -6.39 1.44
N ARG A 341 18.22 -5.35 1.76
CA ARG A 341 19.23 -5.46 2.82
C ARG A 341 18.64 -5.81 4.16
N LEU A 342 17.52 -5.20 4.49
CA LEU A 342 16.80 -5.50 5.72
C LEU A 342 16.21 -6.92 5.70
N GLY A 343 15.62 -7.33 4.55
CA GLY A 343 15.12 -8.69 4.34
C GLY A 343 16.21 -9.75 4.52
N VAL A 344 17.42 -9.53 3.99
CA VAL A 344 18.58 -10.42 4.18
C VAL A 344 18.98 -10.47 5.66
N ALA A 345 19.05 -9.31 6.34
CA ALA A 345 19.37 -9.27 7.77
C ALA A 345 18.37 -10.07 8.61
N MET A 346 17.06 -9.89 8.34
CA MET A 346 15.99 -10.64 9.00
C MET A 346 16.03 -12.13 8.68
N GLY A 347 16.32 -12.49 7.42
CA GLY A 347 16.45 -13.88 7.00
C GLY A 347 17.56 -14.60 7.78
N HIS A 348 18.75 -14.04 7.85
CA HIS A 348 19.86 -14.57 8.65
C HIS A 348 19.52 -14.64 10.14
N HIS A 349 18.86 -13.61 10.69
CA HIS A 349 18.43 -13.60 12.09
C HIS A 349 17.47 -14.77 12.37
N ASN A 350 16.40 -14.89 11.58
CA ASN A 350 15.37 -15.93 11.75
C ASN A 350 15.96 -17.34 11.59
N ILE A 351 16.85 -17.55 10.62
CA ILE A 351 17.58 -18.83 10.43
C ILE A 351 18.44 -19.12 11.65
N GLY A 352 19.14 -18.12 12.19
CA GLY A 352 19.93 -18.24 13.41
C GLY A 352 19.09 -18.69 14.60
N GLU A 353 17.92 -18.07 14.81
CA GLU A 353 16.99 -18.49 15.87
C GLU A 353 16.52 -19.93 15.68
N ARG A 354 16.12 -20.33 14.47
CA ARG A 354 15.67 -21.73 14.21
C ARG A 354 16.79 -22.73 14.42
N ARG A 355 18.02 -22.44 14.02
CA ARG A 355 19.17 -23.31 14.28
C ARG A 355 19.47 -23.43 15.77
N ARG A 356 19.37 -22.32 16.52
CA ARG A 356 19.46 -22.32 17.98
C ARG A 356 18.39 -23.22 18.62
N ASP A 357 17.15 -23.08 18.19
CA ASP A 357 16.02 -23.87 18.71
C ASP A 357 16.15 -25.39 18.39
N LEU A 358 16.88 -25.70 17.31
CA LEU A 358 17.24 -27.10 16.94
C LEU A 358 18.53 -27.58 17.68
N GLY A 359 19.16 -26.76 18.50
CA GLY A 359 20.41 -27.08 19.19
C GLY A 359 21.68 -26.96 18.32
N GLU A 360 21.54 -26.45 17.09
CA GLU A 360 22.62 -26.24 16.14
C GLU A 360 23.38 -24.93 16.42
N LEU A 361 24.08 -24.85 17.60
CA LEU A 361 24.60 -23.58 18.14
C LEU A 361 25.67 -22.93 17.25
N GLU A 362 26.65 -23.67 16.71
CA GLU A 362 27.67 -23.10 15.81
C GLU A 362 27.08 -22.61 14.45
N PRO A 363 26.20 -23.36 13.78
CA PRO A 363 25.42 -22.82 12.66
C PRO A 363 24.61 -21.57 13.02
N ALA A 364 23.94 -21.50 14.18
CA ALA A 364 23.19 -20.35 14.65
C ALA A 364 24.11 -19.12 14.82
N ARG A 365 25.27 -19.30 15.48
CA ARG A 365 26.26 -18.25 15.67
C ARG A 365 26.72 -17.62 14.37
N ARG A 366 26.98 -18.45 13.34
CA ARG A 366 27.36 -17.95 12.00
C ARG A 366 26.25 -17.12 11.37
N GLN A 367 25.01 -17.57 11.46
CA GLN A 367 23.88 -16.84 10.91
C GLN A 367 23.65 -15.50 11.62
N PHE A 368 23.76 -15.47 12.93
CA PHE A 368 23.66 -14.22 13.69
C PHE A 368 24.81 -13.23 13.37
N ALA A 369 26.02 -13.74 13.10
CA ALA A 369 27.12 -12.88 12.65
C ALA A 369 26.83 -12.22 11.29
N GLU A 370 26.24 -12.94 10.34
CA GLU A 370 25.82 -12.37 9.06
C GLU A 370 24.66 -11.35 9.27
N ALA A 371 23.66 -11.67 10.09
CA ALA A 371 22.59 -10.72 10.41
C ALA A 371 23.14 -9.41 10.99
N ARG A 372 24.07 -9.49 11.92
CA ARG A 372 24.76 -8.34 12.53
C ARG A 372 25.45 -7.46 11.49
N ARG A 373 26.13 -8.08 10.52
CA ARG A 373 26.86 -7.40 9.44
C ARG A 373 25.92 -6.51 8.59
N PHE A 374 24.65 -6.88 8.47
CA PHE A 374 23.66 -6.08 7.76
C PHE A 374 22.94 -5.08 8.67
N TYR A 375 22.53 -5.47 9.89
CA TYR A 375 21.78 -4.57 10.78
C TYR A 375 22.60 -3.37 11.29
N GLU A 376 23.88 -3.57 11.65
CA GLU A 376 24.68 -2.46 12.17
C GLU A 376 24.80 -1.29 11.19
N PRO A 377 25.10 -1.48 9.89
CA PRO A 377 25.12 -0.39 8.92
C PRO A 377 23.73 0.25 8.68
N ILE A 378 22.63 -0.54 8.74
CA ILE A 378 21.27 -0.02 8.58
C ILE A 378 20.96 0.95 9.72
N VAL A 379 21.22 0.55 10.96
CA VAL A 379 20.96 1.39 12.15
C VAL A 379 21.91 2.58 12.21
N ALA A 380 23.16 2.42 11.77
CA ALA A 380 24.12 3.53 11.71
C ALA A 380 23.73 4.59 10.67
N ALA A 381 23.14 4.17 9.53
CA ALA A 381 22.69 5.08 8.48
C ALA A 381 21.42 5.85 8.88
N ASP A 382 20.52 5.22 9.64
CA ASP A 382 19.30 5.85 10.17
C ASP A 382 19.07 5.46 11.64
N PRO A 383 19.67 6.20 12.59
CA PRO A 383 19.48 5.96 14.02
C PRO A 383 18.04 6.22 14.51
N SER A 384 17.19 6.88 13.71
CA SER A 384 15.79 7.15 14.05
C SER A 384 14.87 5.96 13.75
N ASN A 385 15.34 4.98 12.97
CA ASN A 385 14.60 3.76 12.65
C ASN A 385 14.50 2.83 13.86
N ALA A 386 13.52 3.10 14.71
CA ALA A 386 13.30 2.36 15.95
C ALA A 386 13.07 0.85 15.71
N TRP A 387 12.48 0.47 14.58
CA TRP A 387 12.23 -0.92 14.26
C TRP A 387 13.52 -1.68 13.96
N ALA A 388 14.37 -1.14 13.08
CA ALA A 388 15.67 -1.75 12.79
C ALA A 388 16.59 -1.80 14.04
N ALA A 389 16.57 -0.73 14.86
CA ALA A 389 17.31 -0.69 16.13
C ALA A 389 16.79 -1.75 17.12
N GLY A 390 15.49 -2.00 17.16
CA GLY A 390 14.89 -3.06 17.97
C GLY A 390 15.29 -4.46 17.52
N LEU A 391 15.32 -4.70 16.21
CA LEU A 391 15.79 -5.97 15.65
C LEU A 391 17.27 -6.23 15.95
N LEU A 392 18.12 -5.19 15.87
CA LEU A 392 19.52 -5.29 16.24
C LEU A 392 19.69 -5.57 17.75
N ALA A 393 18.89 -4.93 18.59
CA ALA A 393 18.89 -5.18 20.04
C ALA A 393 18.52 -6.64 20.36
N LYS A 394 17.48 -7.17 19.70
CA LYS A 394 17.07 -8.58 19.81
C LYS A 394 18.17 -9.52 19.32
N LEU A 395 18.84 -9.19 18.21
CA LEU A 395 19.95 -9.97 17.68
C LEU A 395 21.11 -10.08 18.68
N TYR A 396 21.52 -8.98 19.30
CA TYR A 396 22.59 -9.00 20.30
C TYR A 396 22.24 -9.92 21.50
N TYR A 397 20.97 -9.90 21.94
CA TYR A 397 20.51 -10.81 22.96
C TYR A 397 20.65 -12.28 22.53
N ALA A 398 20.13 -12.62 21.33
CA ALA A 398 20.18 -13.98 20.79
C ALA A 398 21.62 -14.47 20.59
N MET A 399 22.53 -13.60 20.15
CA MET A 399 23.98 -13.91 20.09
C MET A 399 24.54 -14.21 21.46
N GLY A 400 24.22 -13.41 22.46
CA GLY A 400 24.68 -13.61 23.85
C GLY A 400 24.19 -14.94 24.43
N ASP A 401 22.90 -15.30 24.17
CA ASP A 401 22.32 -16.55 24.61
C ASP A 401 23.01 -17.78 23.99
N VAL A 402 23.40 -17.70 22.72
CA VAL A 402 24.16 -18.75 22.04
C VAL A 402 25.56 -18.87 22.65
N GLU A 403 26.31 -17.77 22.89
CA GLU A 403 27.62 -17.81 23.49
C GLU A 403 27.57 -18.36 24.93
N GLU A 404 26.61 -17.94 25.76
CA GLU A 404 26.38 -18.47 27.09
C GLU A 404 26.08 -19.97 27.07
N THR A 405 25.24 -20.42 26.16
CA THR A 405 24.83 -21.83 26.04
C THR A 405 26.00 -22.70 25.58
N MET A 406 26.78 -22.24 24.60
CA MET A 406 28.00 -22.93 24.17
C MET A 406 29.05 -22.98 25.29
N GLY A 407 29.17 -21.93 26.06
CA GLY A 407 30.08 -21.87 27.19
C GLY A 407 29.78 -22.92 28.27
N LYS A 408 28.50 -23.25 28.50
CA LYS A 408 28.09 -24.27 29.50
C LYS A 408 28.66 -25.67 29.25
N THR A 409 28.98 -25.98 27.99
CA THR A 409 29.51 -27.30 27.58
C THR A 409 31.05 -27.35 27.60
N LEU A 410 31.73 -26.23 27.82
CA LEU A 410 33.19 -26.14 27.78
C LEU A 410 33.83 -26.20 29.17
N PRO A 411 35.04 -26.74 29.28
CA PRO A 411 35.88 -26.60 30.49
C PRO A 411 36.41 -25.15 30.61
N SER A 412 36.87 -24.79 31.83
CA SER A 412 37.65 -23.57 32.01
C SER A 412 39.04 -23.73 31.33
N PRO A 413 39.56 -22.70 30.60
CA PRO A 413 39.15 -21.31 30.56
C PRO A 413 38.08 -20.99 29.46
N GLY A 414 37.80 -21.93 28.54
CA GLY A 414 36.90 -21.68 27.41
C GLY A 414 35.50 -21.25 27.85
N ARG A 415 34.99 -21.80 28.96
CA ARG A 415 33.71 -21.38 29.55
C ARG A 415 33.71 -19.89 29.90
N ARG A 416 34.78 -19.43 30.53
CA ARG A 416 34.93 -18.04 30.97
C ARG A 416 34.97 -17.09 29.79
N GLU A 417 35.72 -17.42 28.76
CA GLU A 417 35.80 -16.61 27.53
C GLU A 417 34.44 -16.44 26.87
N ARG A 418 33.69 -17.54 26.71
CA ARG A 418 32.32 -17.49 26.13
C ARG A 418 31.37 -16.69 27.00
N PHE A 419 31.47 -16.81 28.31
CA PHE A 419 30.65 -16.04 29.23
C PHE A 419 30.97 -14.53 29.15
N GLU A 420 32.22 -14.15 29.05
CA GLU A 420 32.60 -12.75 28.85
C GLU A 420 32.09 -12.19 27.51
N GLN A 421 32.14 -12.98 26.43
CA GLN A 421 31.55 -12.63 25.14
C GLN A 421 30.04 -12.46 25.24
N ALA A 422 29.32 -13.36 25.91
CA ALA A 422 27.90 -13.26 26.15
C ALA A 422 27.53 -11.97 26.89
N CYS A 423 28.27 -11.66 27.95
CA CYS A 423 28.06 -10.46 28.76
C CYS A 423 28.25 -9.16 27.95
N ALA A 424 29.25 -9.12 27.06
CA ALA A 424 29.45 -7.98 26.17
C ALA A 424 28.25 -7.80 25.22
N LEU A 425 27.71 -8.89 24.67
CA LEU A 425 26.54 -8.87 23.79
C LEU A 425 25.28 -8.46 24.53
N TYR A 426 25.02 -8.96 25.73
CA TYR A 426 23.90 -8.53 26.57
C TYR A 426 23.99 -7.05 26.95
N SER A 427 25.21 -6.51 27.13
CA SER A 427 25.41 -5.08 27.34
C SER A 427 25.01 -4.26 26.15
N LEU A 428 25.41 -4.66 24.94
CA LEU A 428 24.99 -4.01 23.69
C LEU A 428 23.46 -4.05 23.48
N SER A 429 22.85 -5.21 23.76
CA SER A 429 21.37 -5.35 23.70
C SER A 429 20.66 -4.40 24.67
N SER A 430 21.12 -4.41 25.96
CA SER A 430 20.52 -3.55 26.99
C SER A 430 20.69 -2.06 26.68
N GLU A 431 21.85 -1.65 26.15
CA GLU A 431 22.08 -0.28 25.71
C GLU A 431 21.16 0.14 24.57
N ALA A 432 20.99 -0.72 23.55
CA ALA A 432 20.11 -0.47 22.43
C ALA A 432 18.65 -0.32 22.87
N TYR A 433 18.15 -1.21 23.72
CA TYR A 433 16.80 -1.06 24.32
C TYR A 433 16.68 0.17 25.21
N GLY A 434 17.74 0.54 25.93
CA GLY A 434 17.78 1.77 26.72
C GLY A 434 17.60 3.03 25.87
N LYS A 435 18.24 3.10 24.71
CA LYS A 435 18.08 4.19 23.74
C LYS A 435 16.65 4.25 23.18
N LEU A 436 16.04 3.11 22.81
CA LEU A 436 14.65 3.04 22.34
C LEU A 436 13.67 3.49 23.42
N LYS A 437 13.91 3.11 24.68
CA LYS A 437 13.10 3.56 25.82
C LYS A 437 13.20 5.06 26.04
N ALA A 438 14.41 5.61 26.01
CA ALA A 438 14.64 7.05 26.16
C ALA A 438 13.98 7.87 25.04
N ALA A 439 13.95 7.33 23.82
CA ALA A 439 13.27 7.94 22.66
C ALA A 439 11.74 7.76 22.67
N GLY A 440 11.17 7.02 23.63
CA GLY A 440 9.72 6.73 23.68
C GLY A 440 9.23 5.76 22.60
N THR A 441 10.12 5.09 21.89
CA THR A 441 9.81 4.20 20.74
C THR A 441 9.84 2.71 21.08
N LEU A 442 10.01 2.36 22.35
CA LEU A 442 10.07 0.95 22.80
C LEU A 442 8.79 0.17 22.54
N GLN A 443 7.67 0.84 22.31
CA GLN A 443 6.37 0.19 22.04
C GLN A 443 6.34 -0.57 20.69
N SER A 444 7.27 -0.25 19.79
CA SER A 444 7.42 -0.89 18.48
C SER A 444 8.24 -2.19 18.52
N VAL A 445 8.69 -2.61 19.71
CA VAL A 445 9.59 -3.78 19.89
C VAL A 445 9.02 -4.71 20.96
N PRO A 446 9.18 -6.04 20.86
CA PRO A 446 8.75 -6.99 21.89
C PRO A 446 9.30 -6.64 23.26
N LYS A 447 8.42 -6.38 24.23
CA LYS A 447 8.78 -5.95 25.59
C LYS A 447 9.50 -7.05 26.37
N GLU A 448 9.17 -8.30 26.09
CA GLU A 448 9.75 -9.46 26.75
C GLU A 448 11.25 -9.55 26.54
N THR A 449 11.74 -9.41 25.32
CA THR A 449 13.20 -9.48 25.02
C THR A 449 13.99 -8.36 25.70
N SER A 450 13.39 -7.17 25.87
CA SER A 450 14.03 -6.08 26.61
C SER A 450 14.24 -6.43 28.09
N ALA A 451 13.24 -7.06 28.72
CA ALA A 451 13.35 -7.52 30.11
C ALA A 451 14.37 -8.66 30.26
N GLU A 452 14.37 -9.61 29.34
CA GLU A 452 15.31 -10.73 29.31
C GLU A 452 16.77 -10.26 29.16
N ALA A 453 17.00 -9.30 28.25
CA ALA A 453 18.32 -8.70 28.08
C ALA A 453 18.82 -8.03 29.35
N ALA A 454 17.97 -7.29 30.05
CA ALA A 454 18.31 -6.66 31.33
C ALA A 454 18.62 -7.68 32.42
N GLN A 455 17.85 -8.77 32.51
CA GLN A 455 18.08 -9.86 33.45
C GLN A 455 19.39 -10.62 33.16
N ALA A 456 19.68 -10.90 31.87
CA ALA A 456 20.92 -11.54 31.46
C ALA A 456 22.14 -10.68 31.83
N LEU A 457 22.08 -9.37 31.58
CA LEU A 457 23.14 -8.44 31.97
C LEU A 457 23.30 -8.38 33.49
N ALA A 458 22.24 -8.46 34.28
CA ALA A 458 22.31 -8.49 35.74
C ALA A 458 23.05 -9.76 36.25
N ARG A 459 22.77 -10.93 35.63
CA ARG A 459 23.53 -12.18 35.93
C ARG A 459 25.01 -12.02 35.64
N CYS A 460 25.38 -11.38 34.54
CA CYS A 460 26.79 -11.10 34.23
C CYS A 460 27.51 -10.26 35.29
N ARG A 461 26.83 -9.26 35.86
CA ARG A 461 27.39 -8.39 36.90
C ARG A 461 27.52 -9.09 38.27
N GLY A 462 26.63 -10.06 38.51
CA GLY A 462 26.63 -10.85 39.75
C GLY A 462 27.62 -12.02 39.74
N GLY A 463 27.89 -12.62 38.59
CA GLY A 463 28.75 -13.81 38.43
C GLY A 463 30.25 -13.53 38.31
N SER A 464 30.70 -12.27 38.38
CA SER A 464 32.12 -11.93 38.34
C SER A 464 32.82 -12.11 39.71
N LYS A 465 32.22 -12.81 40.68
CA LYS A 465 32.74 -13.01 42.03
C LYS A 465 33.18 -14.46 42.34
N ASP A 466 33.04 -15.40 41.35
CA ASP A 466 33.54 -16.78 41.49
C ASP A 466 34.55 -17.09 40.29
#